data_d86edc343c747d540aef1e7376864ed3
#
_entry.id   d86edc343c747d540aef1e7376864ed3
#
_cell.length_a   1.000
_cell.length_b   1.000
_cell.length_c   1.000
_cell.angle_alpha   90.00
_cell.angle_beta   90.00
_cell.angle_gamma   90.00
#
_symmetry.space_group_name_H-M   'P 1'
#
loop_
_entity.id
_entity.type
_entity.pdbx_description
1 polymer ?
#
loop_
_entity_poly.entity_id
_entity_poly.type
_entity_poly.pdbx_seq_one_letter_code
_entity_poly.pdbx_strand_id
1 'polypeptide(L)'
;MDLALLQAVVSELTPRLTEQELLRVGFHGPYQYLLRFATLERDNLLISIRPDLPRLHLMPLGVGRAEFPPDRFAAVADRELTGARLAGIQVSGVDRLVEMRFLRPAGIAGGAERVLVAELFGRSANLLLLDGEGVVLDLARESRGARDASIAGEPYRSRPPRPVLTTAESPRPGPIAPRVYSVRALAEIREGMSIGRDDLRVSATPLVPPPLDPATGGRLVETPFEQVSAAAQAAFDLVERLREFESGRSLHLGRIRKEILRLTSLDRRLGEDLAAAAGSDRDRRRAEALLAGMTHAKVTGSEVTLPDPESADGSLMTIPIEPGESLADNAARMFARWKKGKRSIVAIETRRAALRNRLAEWLLLEPRASAATSIADLRSLREEMERLGLVHAERATRRAPAAMPRDAPTRVRRHTTADGFVVLVGRSGPENDTLTFRVASPWDFWMHAAGTPGAHVVIRNPQRLKTLPDKTLTAAAAIAAWYSGAKDDGKVEVHYTQRKHVHKRRGMPAGQVVVRRFRSIQVAPRLPQPAIEDL
;
A
#
# COMPACT_ATOMS: atom_id res chain seq x y z
N MET A 1 -7.73 -6.83 -22.95
CA MET A 1 -8.02 -6.63 -24.38
C MET A 1 -7.35 -7.75 -25.14
N ASP A 2 -8.09 -8.49 -25.95
CA ASP A 2 -7.51 -9.50 -26.86
C ASP A 2 -7.02 -8.87 -28.17
N LEU A 3 -6.38 -9.66 -29.02
CA LEU A 3 -5.78 -9.17 -30.25
C LEU A 3 -6.85 -8.71 -31.27
N ALA A 4 -7.95 -9.46 -31.40
CA ALA A 4 -9.02 -9.14 -32.36
C ALA A 4 -9.70 -7.81 -32.03
N LEU A 5 -10.01 -7.57 -30.75
CA LEU A 5 -10.55 -6.31 -30.27
C LEU A 5 -9.56 -5.16 -30.45
N LEU A 6 -8.27 -5.38 -30.19
CA LEU A 6 -7.23 -4.37 -30.40
C LEU A 6 -7.09 -3.98 -31.88
N GLN A 7 -7.08 -4.98 -32.77
CA GLN A 7 -7.04 -4.74 -34.21
C GLN A 7 -8.25 -3.96 -34.69
N ALA A 8 -9.45 -4.29 -34.21
CA ALA A 8 -10.68 -3.58 -34.57
C ALA A 8 -10.68 -2.14 -34.08
N VAL A 9 -10.21 -1.88 -32.83
CA VAL A 9 -10.06 -0.51 -32.30
C VAL A 9 -9.05 0.29 -33.12
N VAL A 10 -7.88 -0.29 -33.40
CA VAL A 10 -6.87 0.40 -34.20
C VAL A 10 -7.37 0.67 -35.63
N SER A 11 -8.06 -0.28 -36.28
CA SER A 11 -8.70 -0.09 -37.59
C SER A 11 -9.72 1.05 -37.61
N GLU A 12 -10.52 1.19 -36.54
CA GLU A 12 -11.47 2.31 -36.37
C GLU A 12 -10.74 3.66 -36.20
N LEU A 13 -9.63 3.67 -35.44
CA LEU A 13 -8.89 4.89 -35.12
C LEU A 13 -7.97 5.36 -36.21
N THR A 14 -7.43 4.47 -37.06
CA THR A 14 -6.47 4.80 -38.10
C THR A 14 -6.96 5.94 -39.00
N PRO A 15 -8.14 5.89 -39.63
CA PRO A 15 -8.61 6.98 -40.53
C PRO A 15 -8.91 8.29 -39.76
N ARG A 16 -9.14 8.23 -38.48
CA ARG A 16 -9.45 9.41 -37.66
C ARG A 16 -8.20 10.12 -37.15
N LEU A 17 -7.12 9.39 -36.91
CA LEU A 17 -5.91 9.89 -36.26
C LEU A 17 -4.73 10.09 -37.19
N THR A 18 -4.67 9.38 -38.33
CA THR A 18 -3.60 9.57 -39.32
C THR A 18 -3.62 11.02 -39.85
N GLU A 19 -2.43 11.60 -40.01
CA GLU A 19 -2.18 12.99 -40.39
C GLU A 19 -2.63 14.03 -39.33
N GLN A 20 -3.09 13.62 -38.16
CA GLN A 20 -3.51 14.54 -37.10
C GLN A 20 -2.36 14.94 -36.17
N GLU A 21 -2.39 16.20 -35.75
CA GLU A 21 -1.43 16.74 -34.78
C GLU A 21 -1.72 16.26 -33.37
N LEU A 22 -0.67 15.80 -32.68
CA LEU A 22 -0.72 15.49 -31.25
C LEU A 22 -0.53 16.78 -30.44
N LEU A 23 -1.58 17.18 -29.73
CA LEU A 23 -1.58 18.41 -28.91
C LEU A 23 -0.93 18.22 -27.55
N ARG A 24 -1.00 17.02 -26.98
CA ARG A 24 -0.48 16.74 -25.64
C ARG A 24 -0.39 15.25 -25.36
N VAL A 25 0.63 14.85 -24.55
CA VAL A 25 0.67 13.59 -23.83
C VAL A 25 0.39 13.85 -22.36
N GLY A 26 -0.71 13.28 -21.84
CA GLY A 26 -1.15 13.42 -20.46
C GLY A 26 -0.91 12.14 -19.64
N PHE A 27 -1.00 12.28 -18.31
CA PHE A 27 -0.92 11.18 -17.37
C PHE A 27 -2.26 11.04 -16.64
N HIS A 28 -2.93 9.90 -16.79
CA HIS A 28 -4.24 9.66 -16.18
C HIS A 28 -4.16 8.98 -14.82
N GLY A 29 -3.06 8.29 -14.57
CA GLY A 29 -2.80 7.55 -13.33
C GLY A 29 -1.65 6.55 -13.53
N PRO A 30 -1.27 5.79 -12.52
CA PRO A 30 -0.18 4.83 -12.64
C PRO A 30 -0.37 3.90 -13.85
N TYR A 31 0.59 3.98 -14.79
CA TYR A 31 0.60 3.19 -16.02
C TYR A 31 -0.54 3.49 -17.01
N GLN A 32 -1.10 4.69 -17.00
CA GLN A 32 -2.17 5.12 -17.89
C GLN A 32 -1.82 6.48 -18.52
N TYR A 33 -1.78 6.53 -19.84
CA TYR A 33 -1.34 7.68 -20.62
C TYR A 33 -2.45 8.11 -21.57
N LEU A 34 -2.60 9.43 -21.76
CA LEU A 34 -3.61 10.03 -22.63
C LEU A 34 -2.93 10.78 -23.76
N LEU A 35 -3.26 10.44 -24.99
CA LEU A 35 -2.84 11.18 -26.17
C LEU A 35 -4.03 12.03 -26.64
N ARG A 36 -3.83 13.35 -26.68
CA ARG A 36 -4.82 14.30 -27.17
C ARG A 36 -4.48 14.74 -28.59
N PHE A 37 -5.34 14.40 -29.55
CA PHE A 37 -5.23 14.82 -30.93
C PHE A 37 -6.17 15.98 -31.24
N ALA A 38 -5.82 16.81 -32.23
CA ALA A 38 -6.58 17.97 -32.63
C ALA A 38 -8.02 17.63 -33.06
N THR A 39 -8.22 16.51 -33.75
CA THR A 39 -9.54 16.02 -34.22
C THR A 39 -10.40 15.36 -33.14
N LEU A 40 -9.82 15.01 -32.00
CA LEU A 40 -10.57 14.42 -30.91
C LEU A 40 -11.09 15.53 -29.98
N GLU A 41 -12.13 16.25 -30.40
CA GLU A 41 -12.66 17.42 -29.64
C GLU A 41 -13.13 17.05 -28.22
N ARG A 42 -13.69 15.84 -28.04
CA ARG A 42 -14.31 15.39 -26.79
C ARG A 42 -13.65 14.15 -26.17
N ASP A 43 -12.64 13.61 -26.82
CA ASP A 43 -12.01 12.36 -26.42
C ASP A 43 -10.48 12.49 -26.33
N ASN A 44 -9.86 11.57 -25.60
CA ASN A 44 -8.44 11.28 -25.63
C ASN A 44 -8.24 9.83 -26.03
N LEU A 45 -7.11 9.49 -26.64
CA LEU A 45 -6.70 8.10 -26.79
C LEU A 45 -6.03 7.64 -25.49
N LEU A 46 -6.67 6.73 -24.77
CA LEU A 46 -6.11 6.10 -23.58
C LEU A 46 -5.22 4.92 -23.98
N ILE A 47 -3.98 4.92 -23.48
CA ILE A 47 -3.08 3.77 -23.48
C ILE A 47 -2.84 3.35 -22.03
N SER A 48 -3.35 2.19 -21.65
CA SER A 48 -3.14 1.62 -20.33
C SER A 48 -2.18 0.43 -20.43
N ILE A 49 -1.05 0.54 -19.75
CA ILE A 49 -0.08 -0.55 -19.59
C ILE A 49 -0.15 -1.16 -18.19
N ARG A 50 -1.29 -1.01 -17.51
CA ARG A 50 -1.52 -1.67 -16.23
C ARG A 50 -1.38 -3.17 -16.39
N PRO A 51 -0.59 -3.86 -15.53
CA PRO A 51 -0.31 -5.29 -15.67
C PRO A 51 -1.55 -6.19 -15.69
N ASP A 52 -2.60 -5.72 -15.04
CA ASP A 52 -3.86 -6.40 -14.84
C ASP A 52 -4.92 -6.05 -15.89
N LEU A 53 -4.79 -4.90 -16.57
CA LEU A 53 -5.77 -4.39 -17.52
C LEU A 53 -5.13 -3.56 -18.64
N PRO A 54 -4.23 -4.15 -19.46
CA PRO A 54 -3.65 -3.45 -20.59
C PRO A 54 -4.71 -3.26 -21.68
N ARG A 55 -4.83 -2.02 -22.21
CA ARG A 55 -5.84 -1.66 -23.20
C ARG A 55 -5.51 -0.38 -23.94
N LEU A 56 -6.16 -0.20 -25.07
CA LEU A 56 -6.13 1.01 -25.89
C LEU A 56 -7.55 1.28 -26.41
N HIS A 57 -8.09 2.47 -26.14
CA HIS A 57 -9.40 2.92 -26.63
C HIS A 57 -9.58 4.42 -26.41
N LEU A 58 -10.61 5.02 -27.02
CA LEU A 58 -10.98 6.41 -26.71
C LEU A 58 -11.57 6.52 -25.31
N MET A 59 -11.34 7.66 -24.68
CA MET A 59 -11.89 8.02 -23.37
C MET A 59 -12.36 9.49 -23.39
N PRO A 60 -13.60 9.81 -22.95
CA PRO A 60 -14.11 11.16 -22.94
C PRO A 60 -13.26 12.13 -22.12
N LEU A 61 -13.19 13.39 -22.57
CA LEU A 61 -12.58 14.47 -21.81
C LEU A 61 -13.33 14.68 -20.47
N GLY A 62 -12.57 14.86 -19.40
CA GLY A 62 -13.12 15.13 -18.07
C GLY A 62 -13.45 13.89 -17.25
N VAL A 63 -13.42 12.69 -17.83
CA VAL A 63 -13.52 11.45 -17.04
C VAL A 63 -12.18 11.22 -16.32
N GLY A 64 -12.22 11.24 -14.99
CA GLY A 64 -11.06 10.94 -14.16
C GLY A 64 -9.90 11.92 -14.35
N ARG A 65 -10.14 13.22 -14.18
CA ARG A 65 -9.06 14.20 -14.14
C ARG A 65 -8.03 13.74 -13.12
N ALA A 66 -6.88 13.29 -13.59
CA ALA A 66 -5.85 12.74 -12.72
C ALA A 66 -5.35 13.84 -11.76
N GLU A 67 -5.53 13.63 -10.49
CA GLU A 67 -4.88 14.40 -9.42
C GLU A 67 -3.38 14.06 -9.29
N PHE A 68 -2.85 13.30 -10.25
CA PHE A 68 -1.46 12.84 -10.22
C PHE A 68 -0.57 13.74 -11.06
N PRO A 69 0.57 14.17 -10.56
CA PRO A 69 1.58 14.82 -11.39
C PRO A 69 2.04 13.82 -12.46
N PRO A 70 2.38 14.30 -13.69
CA PRO A 70 2.91 13.45 -14.74
C PRO A 70 4.15 12.70 -14.25
N ASP A 71 4.26 11.43 -14.60
CA ASP A 71 5.48 10.67 -14.36
C ASP A 71 6.58 11.12 -15.35
N ARG A 72 7.79 10.58 -15.14
CA ARG A 72 8.94 10.92 -15.99
C ARG A 72 8.66 10.62 -17.45
N PHE A 73 8.09 9.45 -17.76
CA PHE A 73 7.82 9.03 -19.13
C PHE A 73 6.82 9.95 -19.82
N ALA A 74 5.70 10.29 -19.13
CA ALA A 74 4.71 11.22 -19.69
C ALA A 74 5.33 12.58 -20.03
N ALA A 75 6.20 13.11 -19.15
CA ALA A 75 6.89 14.37 -19.41
C ALA A 75 7.86 14.31 -20.59
N VAL A 76 8.59 13.20 -20.76
CA VAL A 76 9.48 12.98 -21.90
C VAL A 76 8.66 12.82 -23.19
N ALA A 77 7.63 11.98 -23.16
CA ALA A 77 6.77 11.75 -24.33
C ALA A 77 6.03 13.04 -24.76
N ASP A 78 5.55 13.84 -23.80
CA ASP A 78 4.91 15.14 -24.10
C ASP A 78 5.89 16.08 -24.81
N ARG A 79 7.12 16.22 -24.31
CA ARG A 79 8.16 17.06 -24.92
C ARG A 79 8.53 16.58 -26.33
N GLU A 80 8.64 15.28 -26.55
CA GLU A 80 9.12 14.71 -27.80
C GLU A 80 8.03 14.60 -28.87
N LEU A 81 6.75 14.47 -28.49
CA LEU A 81 5.64 14.18 -29.39
C LEU A 81 4.67 15.35 -29.60
N THR A 82 4.57 16.31 -28.69
CA THR A 82 3.66 17.46 -28.83
C THR A 82 4.03 18.27 -30.07
N GLY A 83 3.02 18.59 -30.90
CA GLY A 83 3.17 19.26 -32.19
C GLY A 83 3.58 18.33 -33.34
N ALA A 84 3.84 17.04 -33.08
CA ALA A 84 4.12 16.07 -34.11
C ALA A 84 2.84 15.53 -34.76
N ARG A 85 2.91 15.17 -36.03
CA ARG A 85 1.81 14.60 -36.79
C ARG A 85 1.91 13.07 -36.79
N LEU A 86 0.80 12.38 -36.55
CA LEU A 86 0.74 10.91 -36.57
C LEU A 86 0.78 10.44 -38.05
N ALA A 87 1.88 9.86 -38.49
CA ALA A 87 2.03 9.29 -39.84
C ALA A 87 1.31 7.94 -39.98
N GLY A 88 1.12 7.22 -38.90
CA GLY A 88 0.40 5.94 -38.95
C GLY A 88 0.32 5.27 -37.58
N ILE A 89 -0.69 4.41 -37.44
CA ILE A 89 -0.89 3.53 -36.30
C ILE A 89 -1.16 2.12 -36.83
N GLN A 90 -0.46 1.13 -36.30
CA GLN A 90 -0.61 -0.27 -36.70
C GLN A 90 -0.46 -1.22 -35.53
N VAL A 91 -1.12 -2.38 -35.63
CA VAL A 91 -0.93 -3.52 -34.73
C VAL A 91 0.05 -4.49 -35.36
N SER A 92 1.10 -4.86 -34.69
CA SER A 92 2.06 -5.88 -35.17
C SER A 92 1.37 -7.24 -35.28
N GLY A 93 1.47 -7.89 -36.44
CA GLY A 93 0.61 -8.96 -36.95
C GLY A 93 0.20 -10.11 -36.05
N VAL A 94 0.98 -10.50 -35.04
CA VAL A 94 0.74 -11.73 -34.23
C VAL A 94 0.63 -11.51 -32.71
N ASP A 95 0.84 -10.28 -32.24
CA ASP A 95 0.73 -9.99 -30.80
C ASP A 95 0.12 -8.60 -30.53
N ARG A 96 -0.21 -8.31 -29.28
CA ARG A 96 -0.83 -7.06 -28.82
C ARG A 96 0.20 -5.94 -28.69
N LEU A 97 0.88 -5.63 -29.78
CA LEU A 97 1.84 -4.57 -29.90
C LEU A 97 1.29 -3.53 -30.89
N VAL A 98 1.22 -2.28 -30.45
CA VAL A 98 0.78 -1.15 -31.27
C VAL A 98 1.95 -0.21 -31.48
N GLU A 99 2.25 0.11 -32.75
CA GLU A 99 3.22 1.11 -33.14
C GLU A 99 2.50 2.35 -33.66
N MET A 100 2.87 3.52 -33.15
CA MET A 100 2.40 4.82 -33.57
C MET A 100 3.61 5.65 -34.02
N ARG A 101 3.65 6.01 -35.31
CA ARG A 101 4.74 6.76 -35.93
C ARG A 101 4.37 8.23 -36.02
N PHE A 102 5.22 9.10 -35.50
CA PHE A 102 5.03 10.54 -35.45
C PHE A 102 6.13 11.25 -36.25
N LEU A 103 5.73 12.20 -37.07
CA LEU A 103 6.62 13.08 -37.83
C LEU A 103 6.64 14.46 -37.17
N ARG A 104 7.82 14.91 -36.75
CA ARG A 104 8.01 16.24 -36.19
C ARG A 104 8.16 17.29 -37.32
N PRO A 105 7.61 18.52 -37.15
CA PRO A 105 7.81 19.59 -38.15
C PRO A 105 9.30 19.88 -38.35
N ALA A 106 9.69 20.12 -39.59
CA ALA A 106 11.04 20.56 -39.94
C ALA A 106 11.32 21.93 -39.30
N GLY A 107 12.37 22.03 -38.48
CA GLY A 107 12.75 23.27 -37.77
C GLY A 107 12.97 23.12 -36.28
N ILE A 108 12.46 22.09 -35.62
CA ILE A 108 12.79 21.73 -34.23
C ILE A 108 13.87 20.66 -34.34
N ALA A 109 15.13 21.01 -34.06
CA ALA A 109 16.33 20.16 -34.02
C ALA A 109 16.20 18.80 -34.70
N GLY A 110 16.35 18.78 -36.05
CA GLY A 110 16.29 17.63 -36.93
C GLY A 110 14.92 16.97 -37.00
N GLY A 111 14.11 17.24 -38.01
CA GLY A 111 12.76 16.68 -38.26
C GLY A 111 12.68 15.14 -38.24
N ALA A 112 12.97 14.59 -37.08
CA ALA A 112 13.19 13.18 -36.86
C ALA A 112 11.87 12.49 -36.52
N GLU A 113 11.68 11.34 -37.13
CA GLU A 113 10.60 10.42 -36.77
C GLU A 113 10.70 10.00 -35.30
N ARG A 114 9.57 9.84 -34.64
CA ARG A 114 9.43 9.25 -33.31
C ARG A 114 8.44 8.10 -33.38
N VAL A 115 8.73 7.01 -32.69
CA VAL A 115 7.83 5.86 -32.63
C VAL A 115 7.43 5.61 -31.19
N LEU A 116 6.13 5.63 -30.94
CA LEU A 116 5.57 5.22 -29.65
C LEU A 116 5.09 3.78 -29.77
N VAL A 117 5.70 2.87 -28.99
CA VAL A 117 5.40 1.44 -29.00
C VAL A 117 4.65 1.08 -27.73
N ALA A 118 3.41 0.60 -27.86
CA ALA A 118 2.61 0.10 -26.77
C ALA A 118 2.59 -1.44 -26.77
N GLU A 119 3.30 -2.03 -25.84
CA GLU A 119 3.30 -3.47 -25.56
C GLU A 119 2.17 -3.81 -24.58
N LEU A 120 1.08 -4.42 -25.02
CA LEU A 120 -0.09 -4.72 -24.19
C LEU A 120 -0.13 -6.18 -23.72
N PHE A 121 1.01 -6.71 -23.28
CA PHE A 121 1.24 -8.14 -22.96
C PHE A 121 0.90 -8.53 -21.51
N GLY A 122 -0.11 -7.95 -20.91
CA GLY A 122 -0.51 -8.26 -19.51
C GLY A 122 0.55 -7.81 -18.49
N ARG A 123 1.10 -8.73 -17.71
CA ARG A 123 2.09 -8.38 -16.68
C ARG A 123 3.35 -7.71 -17.20
N SER A 124 3.69 -7.97 -18.44
CA SER A 124 4.86 -7.39 -19.13
C SER A 124 4.51 -6.16 -19.97
N ALA A 125 3.28 -5.62 -19.85
CA ALA A 125 2.88 -4.44 -20.59
C ALA A 125 3.82 -3.26 -20.32
N ASN A 126 4.18 -2.55 -21.40
CA ASN A 126 5.08 -1.39 -21.37
C ASN A 126 4.70 -0.37 -22.43
N LEU A 127 5.22 0.85 -22.29
CA LEU A 127 5.13 1.91 -23.29
C LEU A 127 6.53 2.46 -23.49
N LEU A 128 6.98 2.48 -24.74
CA LEU A 128 8.34 2.88 -25.13
C LEU A 128 8.28 3.99 -26.15
N LEU A 129 9.19 4.93 -26.04
CA LEU A 129 9.42 5.98 -27.02
C LEU A 129 10.74 5.72 -27.71
N LEU A 130 10.72 5.62 -29.05
CA LEU A 130 11.88 5.38 -29.88
C LEU A 130 12.18 6.60 -30.75
N ASP A 131 13.41 6.73 -31.18
CA ASP A 131 13.79 7.62 -32.28
C ASP A 131 13.52 6.98 -33.63
N GLY A 132 13.87 7.71 -34.72
CA GLY A 132 13.70 7.23 -36.09
C GLY A 132 14.60 6.05 -36.48
N GLU A 133 15.66 5.79 -35.71
CA GLU A 133 16.58 4.66 -35.91
C GLU A 133 16.18 3.43 -35.07
N GLY A 134 15.09 3.54 -34.28
CA GLY A 134 14.59 2.47 -33.44
C GLY A 134 15.32 2.33 -32.10
N VAL A 135 16.08 3.35 -31.68
CA VAL A 135 16.72 3.37 -30.35
C VAL A 135 15.72 3.86 -29.30
N VAL A 136 15.67 3.19 -28.15
CA VAL A 136 14.79 3.54 -27.05
C VAL A 136 15.23 4.84 -26.38
N LEU A 137 14.44 5.89 -26.53
CA LEU A 137 14.68 7.18 -25.86
C LEU A 137 14.25 7.14 -24.39
N ASP A 138 13.09 6.55 -24.11
CA ASP A 138 12.59 6.35 -22.75
C ASP A 138 11.54 5.22 -22.70
N LEU A 139 11.26 4.72 -21.50
CA LEU A 139 10.30 3.66 -21.27
C LEU A 139 9.53 3.90 -19.97
N ALA A 140 8.24 3.56 -19.97
CA ALA A 140 7.36 3.79 -18.84
C ALA A 140 7.61 2.84 -17.65
N ARG A 141 8.18 1.65 -17.92
CA ARG A 141 8.49 0.65 -16.89
C ARG A 141 9.86 0.05 -17.12
N GLU A 142 10.77 0.17 -16.14
CA GLU A 142 12.04 -0.55 -16.13
C GLU A 142 11.80 -2.05 -15.89
N SER A 143 12.20 -2.88 -16.83
CA SER A 143 12.19 -4.34 -16.66
C SER A 143 13.46 -4.78 -15.94
N ARG A 144 13.37 -5.17 -14.68
CA ARG A 144 14.51 -5.72 -13.94
C ARG A 144 14.60 -7.24 -14.14
N GLY A 145 15.66 -7.72 -14.76
CA GLY A 145 16.04 -9.13 -14.77
C GLY A 145 15.44 -10.01 -15.87
N ALA A 146 14.77 -9.47 -16.88
CA ALA A 146 14.38 -10.22 -18.06
C ALA A 146 15.50 -10.18 -19.12
N ARG A 147 15.80 -11.31 -19.77
CA ARG A 147 16.82 -11.41 -20.84
C ARG A 147 16.50 -10.50 -22.04
N ASP A 148 15.22 -10.16 -22.23
CA ASP A 148 14.71 -9.37 -23.35
C ASP A 148 14.15 -8.01 -22.88
N ALA A 149 14.75 -7.42 -21.85
CA ALA A 149 14.32 -6.11 -21.35
C ALA A 149 14.81 -5.01 -22.27
N SER A 150 13.90 -4.15 -22.75
CA SER A 150 14.25 -2.91 -23.43
C SER A 150 14.93 -1.95 -22.45
N ILE A 151 16.03 -1.33 -22.89
CA ILE A 151 16.85 -0.42 -22.08
C ILE A 151 16.96 0.91 -22.84
N ALA A 152 16.82 2.03 -22.13
CA ALA A 152 17.01 3.35 -22.73
C ALA A 152 18.45 3.50 -23.26
N GLY A 153 18.60 4.00 -24.49
CA GLY A 153 19.86 4.12 -25.20
C GLY A 153 20.25 2.89 -26.03
N GLU A 154 19.48 1.80 -25.99
CA GLU A 154 19.71 0.61 -26.81
C GLU A 154 18.67 0.46 -27.92
N PRO A 155 18.99 -0.24 -29.04
CA PRO A 155 18.01 -0.56 -30.08
C PRO A 155 16.85 -1.39 -29.49
N TYR A 156 15.64 -1.02 -29.87
CA TYR A 156 14.44 -1.76 -29.48
C TYR A 156 14.45 -3.16 -30.09
N ARG A 157 14.22 -4.15 -29.26
CA ARG A 157 14.07 -5.55 -29.66
C ARG A 157 12.64 -5.99 -29.35
N SER A 158 11.84 -6.20 -30.42
CA SER A 158 10.53 -6.81 -30.25
C SER A 158 10.69 -8.21 -29.66
N ARG A 159 9.86 -8.53 -28.67
CA ARG A 159 9.82 -9.89 -28.14
C ARG A 159 9.36 -10.87 -29.20
N PRO A 160 9.97 -12.07 -29.27
CA PRO A 160 9.47 -13.09 -30.17
C PRO A 160 8.01 -13.41 -29.85
N PRO A 161 7.13 -13.51 -30.86
CA PRO A 161 5.73 -13.86 -30.65
C PRO A 161 5.65 -15.21 -29.93
N ARG A 162 4.81 -15.28 -28.90
CA ARG A 162 4.49 -16.58 -28.29
C ARG A 162 3.78 -17.43 -29.34
N PRO A 163 4.10 -18.71 -29.48
CA PRO A 163 3.38 -19.59 -30.39
C PRO A 163 1.90 -19.58 -29.94
N VAL A 164 1.06 -18.99 -30.78
CA VAL A 164 -0.39 -19.08 -30.63
C VAL A 164 -0.74 -20.51 -31.01
N LEU A 165 -1.26 -21.28 -30.09
CA LEU A 165 -1.97 -22.53 -30.43
C LEU A 165 -3.19 -22.07 -31.24
N THR A 166 -3.05 -22.09 -32.57
CA THR A 166 -4.13 -21.81 -33.50
C THR A 166 -5.16 -22.93 -33.41
N THR A 167 -6.16 -22.69 -32.57
CA THR A 167 -7.42 -23.40 -32.70
C THR A 167 -8.36 -22.42 -33.42
N ALA A 168 -8.68 -22.78 -34.69
CA ALA A 168 -9.63 -22.16 -35.58
C ALA A 168 -9.18 -20.90 -36.36
N GLU A 169 -9.48 -20.93 -37.64
CA GLU A 169 -9.33 -19.87 -38.61
C GLU A 169 -9.88 -18.54 -38.09
N SER A 170 -9.08 -17.49 -38.15
CA SER A 170 -9.56 -16.14 -37.85
C SER A 170 -10.74 -15.83 -38.80
N PRO A 171 -11.92 -15.53 -38.28
CA PRO A 171 -13.04 -15.18 -39.13
C PRO A 171 -12.65 -13.96 -39.97
N ARG A 172 -12.91 -14.01 -41.28
CA ARG A 172 -12.77 -12.86 -42.15
C ARG A 172 -13.52 -11.67 -41.55
N PRO A 173 -12.99 -10.46 -41.60
CA PRO A 173 -13.67 -9.31 -41.02
C PRO A 173 -15.00 -9.09 -41.76
N GLY A 174 -16.07 -9.55 -41.17
CA GLY A 174 -17.43 -9.10 -41.48
C GLY A 174 -17.63 -7.66 -41.01
N PRO A 175 -18.78 -7.06 -41.32
CA PRO A 175 -19.06 -5.71 -40.83
C PRO A 175 -18.85 -5.64 -39.32
N ILE A 176 -18.03 -4.67 -38.89
CA ILE A 176 -17.75 -4.47 -37.47
C ILE A 176 -19.06 -4.08 -36.78
N ALA A 177 -19.54 -4.95 -35.93
CA ALA A 177 -20.75 -4.75 -35.14
C ALA A 177 -20.43 -5.01 -33.68
N PRO A 178 -19.79 -4.03 -32.99
CA PRO A 178 -19.27 -4.22 -31.64
C PRO A 178 -20.39 -4.46 -30.64
N ARG A 179 -20.17 -5.40 -29.75
CA ARG A 179 -21.13 -5.84 -28.72
C ARG A 179 -20.45 -5.98 -27.37
N VAL A 180 -21.18 -5.61 -26.32
CA VAL A 180 -20.85 -5.98 -24.94
C VAL A 180 -21.84 -7.01 -24.48
N TYR A 181 -21.34 -8.15 -24.02
CA TYR A 181 -22.13 -9.24 -23.45
C TYR A 181 -21.99 -9.18 -21.92
N SER A 182 -23.10 -9.13 -21.21
CA SER A 182 -23.13 -9.05 -19.74
C SER A 182 -24.32 -9.80 -19.17
N VAL A 183 -24.28 -10.20 -17.92
CA VAL A 183 -25.38 -10.91 -17.23
C VAL A 183 -26.67 -10.10 -17.15
N ARG A 184 -26.57 -8.77 -17.29
CA ARG A 184 -27.71 -7.83 -17.28
C ARG A 184 -27.44 -6.67 -18.22
N ALA A 185 -28.47 -5.86 -18.48
CA ALA A 185 -28.29 -4.63 -19.25
C ALA A 185 -27.25 -3.71 -18.60
N LEU A 186 -26.38 -3.08 -19.39
CA LEU A 186 -25.31 -2.19 -18.89
C LEU A 186 -25.85 -1.04 -18.03
N ALA A 187 -27.07 -0.57 -18.29
CA ALA A 187 -27.73 0.45 -17.48
C ALA A 187 -27.99 -0.04 -16.05
N GLU A 188 -28.52 -1.25 -15.89
CA GLU A 188 -28.81 -1.87 -14.59
C GLU A 188 -27.53 -2.13 -13.78
N ILE A 189 -26.46 -2.51 -14.47
CA ILE A 189 -25.15 -2.75 -13.83
C ILE A 189 -24.56 -1.43 -13.30
N ARG A 190 -24.75 -0.31 -14.00
CA ARG A 190 -24.29 1.01 -13.55
C ARG A 190 -25.00 1.48 -12.28
N GLU A 191 -26.20 0.99 -11.99
CA GLU A 191 -26.97 1.33 -10.80
C GLU A 191 -26.57 0.57 -9.52
N GLY A 192 -25.57 -0.29 -9.57
CA GLY A 192 -24.95 -0.81 -8.35
C GLY A 192 -25.01 -2.32 -8.16
N MET A 193 -25.26 -3.08 -9.18
CA MET A 193 -25.32 -4.55 -9.07
C MET A 193 -23.94 -5.19 -9.19
N SER A 194 -23.67 -6.20 -8.36
CA SER A 194 -22.45 -7.00 -8.44
C SER A 194 -22.47 -7.88 -9.68
N ILE A 195 -21.39 -7.85 -10.44
CA ILE A 195 -21.12 -8.75 -11.56
C ILE A 195 -19.76 -9.38 -11.32
N GLY A 196 -19.63 -10.68 -11.60
CA GLY A 196 -18.35 -11.34 -11.63
C GLY A 196 -17.51 -10.87 -12.82
N ARG A 197 -16.20 -11.00 -12.72
CA ARG A 197 -15.25 -10.60 -13.78
C ARG A 197 -15.46 -11.41 -15.06
N ASP A 198 -15.94 -12.64 -14.92
CA ASP A 198 -16.15 -13.59 -16.01
C ASP A 198 -17.50 -13.39 -16.71
N ASP A 199 -18.37 -12.54 -16.16
CA ASP A 199 -19.71 -12.27 -16.64
C ASP A 199 -19.75 -11.15 -17.70
N LEU A 200 -18.60 -10.57 -18.04
CA LEU A 200 -18.48 -9.45 -18.98
C LEU A 200 -17.52 -9.77 -20.10
N ARG A 201 -18.01 -9.70 -21.34
CA ARG A 201 -17.19 -9.86 -22.55
C ARG A 201 -17.46 -8.73 -23.53
N VAL A 202 -16.40 -8.24 -24.16
CA VAL A 202 -16.49 -7.30 -25.26
C VAL A 202 -15.92 -7.95 -26.52
N SER A 203 -16.67 -7.84 -27.63
CA SER A 203 -16.24 -8.36 -28.93
C SER A 203 -16.47 -7.31 -30.01
N ALA A 204 -15.58 -7.25 -30.99
CA ALA A 204 -15.69 -6.38 -32.14
C ALA A 204 -16.78 -6.86 -33.13
N THR A 205 -17.14 -8.14 -33.06
CA THR A 205 -18.16 -8.76 -33.91
C THR A 205 -19.17 -9.52 -33.08
N PRO A 206 -20.40 -9.73 -33.56
CA PRO A 206 -21.38 -10.56 -32.89
C PRO A 206 -20.84 -11.98 -32.66
N LEU A 207 -21.00 -12.48 -31.43
CA LEU A 207 -20.69 -13.87 -31.08
C LEU A 207 -21.95 -14.73 -31.30
N VAL A 208 -21.83 -15.76 -32.11
CA VAL A 208 -22.94 -16.66 -32.44
C VAL A 208 -22.52 -18.10 -32.10
N PRO A 209 -23.20 -18.76 -31.15
CA PRO A 209 -24.22 -18.22 -30.24
C PRO A 209 -23.68 -17.20 -29.24
N PRO A 210 -24.52 -16.33 -28.67
CA PRO A 210 -24.11 -15.45 -27.56
C PRO A 210 -23.52 -16.27 -26.41
N PRO A 211 -22.50 -15.73 -25.71
CA PRO A 211 -21.90 -16.40 -24.56
C PRO A 211 -22.93 -16.75 -23.49
N LEU A 212 -22.69 -17.85 -22.78
CA LEU A 212 -23.49 -18.24 -21.63
C LEU A 212 -22.96 -17.57 -20.36
N ASP A 213 -23.89 -17.24 -19.46
CA ASP A 213 -23.59 -16.84 -18.09
C ASP A 213 -23.03 -18.05 -17.33
N PRO A 214 -21.80 -17.95 -16.79
CA PRO A 214 -21.19 -19.06 -16.06
C PRO A 214 -21.95 -19.49 -14.81
N ALA A 215 -22.72 -18.58 -14.19
CA ALA A 215 -23.45 -18.84 -12.95
C ALA A 215 -24.83 -19.48 -13.18
N THR A 216 -25.55 -19.02 -14.23
CA THR A 216 -26.94 -19.44 -14.46
C THR A 216 -27.09 -20.36 -15.67
N GLY A 217 -26.08 -20.45 -16.54
CA GLY A 217 -26.15 -21.15 -17.82
C GLY A 217 -27.08 -20.47 -18.84
N GLY A 218 -27.64 -19.31 -18.52
CA GLY A 218 -28.45 -18.49 -19.41
C GLY A 218 -27.59 -17.73 -20.43
N ARG A 219 -28.22 -17.17 -21.47
CA ARG A 219 -27.51 -16.31 -22.42
C ARG A 219 -27.23 -14.95 -21.82
N LEU A 220 -26.03 -14.41 -22.06
CA LEU A 220 -25.69 -13.05 -21.66
C LEU A 220 -26.50 -12.02 -22.44
N VAL A 221 -26.81 -10.91 -21.79
CA VAL A 221 -27.48 -9.77 -22.43
C VAL A 221 -26.50 -9.09 -23.39
N GLU A 222 -26.94 -8.88 -24.62
CA GLU A 222 -26.15 -8.25 -25.69
C GLU A 222 -26.48 -6.76 -25.77
N THR A 223 -25.47 -5.91 -25.63
CA THR A 223 -25.60 -4.45 -25.80
C THR A 223 -24.81 -4.02 -27.03
N PRO A 224 -25.47 -3.56 -28.11
CA PRO A 224 -24.83 -3.09 -29.31
C PRO A 224 -24.20 -1.69 -29.14
N PHE A 225 -23.14 -1.43 -29.89
CA PHE A 225 -22.48 -0.14 -30.00
C PHE A 225 -22.23 0.19 -31.48
N GLU A 226 -22.15 1.47 -31.79
CA GLU A 226 -21.78 1.94 -33.13
C GLU A 226 -20.28 1.88 -33.38
N GLN A 227 -19.48 2.12 -32.33
CA GLN A 227 -18.03 2.18 -32.36
C GLN A 227 -17.41 1.13 -31.45
N VAL A 228 -16.35 0.47 -31.94
CA VAL A 228 -15.60 -0.54 -31.17
C VAL A 228 -14.94 0.08 -29.95
N SER A 229 -14.41 1.28 -30.11
CA SER A 229 -13.78 2.03 -29.03
C SER A 229 -14.76 2.35 -27.90
N ALA A 230 -16.00 2.71 -28.21
CA ALA A 230 -17.05 2.97 -27.24
C ALA A 230 -17.47 1.68 -26.49
N ALA A 231 -17.59 0.55 -27.20
CA ALA A 231 -17.85 -0.75 -26.58
C ALA A 231 -16.70 -1.15 -25.63
N ALA A 232 -15.46 -1.00 -26.08
CA ALA A 232 -14.28 -1.27 -25.28
C ALA A 232 -14.25 -0.39 -24.03
N GLN A 233 -14.48 0.91 -24.17
CA GLN A 233 -14.55 1.83 -23.03
C GLN A 233 -15.62 1.40 -22.02
N ALA A 234 -16.87 1.15 -22.46
CA ALA A 234 -17.96 0.78 -21.57
C ALA A 234 -17.64 -0.50 -20.77
N ALA A 235 -17.07 -1.51 -21.43
CA ALA A 235 -16.70 -2.76 -20.78
C ALA A 235 -15.52 -2.57 -19.81
N PHE A 236 -14.51 -1.83 -20.17
CA PHE A 236 -13.34 -1.62 -19.29
C PHE A 236 -13.65 -0.71 -18.12
N ASP A 237 -14.48 0.32 -18.27
CA ASP A 237 -14.98 1.13 -17.15
C ASP A 237 -15.74 0.27 -16.14
N LEU A 238 -16.53 -0.67 -16.63
CA LEU A 238 -17.25 -1.59 -15.76
C LEU A 238 -16.30 -2.54 -15.02
N VAL A 239 -15.31 -3.12 -15.72
CA VAL A 239 -14.27 -3.95 -15.08
C VAL A 239 -13.51 -3.17 -14.00
N GLU A 240 -13.22 -1.88 -14.21
CA GLU A 240 -12.56 -1.05 -13.20
C GLU A 240 -13.44 -0.85 -11.96
N ARG A 241 -14.72 -0.50 -12.14
CA ARG A 241 -15.68 -0.36 -11.04
C ARG A 241 -15.85 -1.64 -10.24
N LEU A 242 -15.93 -2.79 -10.92
CA LEU A 242 -15.99 -4.09 -10.25
C LEU A 242 -14.76 -4.35 -9.39
N ARG A 243 -13.57 -4.03 -9.89
CA ARG A 243 -12.31 -4.18 -9.14
C ARG A 243 -12.23 -3.24 -7.94
N GLU A 244 -12.66 -2.00 -8.11
CA GLU A 244 -12.74 -1.05 -7.00
C GLU A 244 -13.67 -1.57 -5.92
N PHE A 245 -14.84 -2.09 -6.32
CA PHE A 245 -15.78 -2.71 -5.41
C PHE A 245 -15.19 -3.93 -4.70
N GLU A 246 -14.61 -4.90 -5.43
CA GLU A 246 -14.00 -6.10 -4.85
C GLU A 246 -12.83 -5.77 -3.92
N SER A 247 -12.01 -4.81 -4.31
CA SER A 247 -10.90 -4.32 -3.49
C SER A 247 -11.40 -3.65 -2.21
N GLY A 248 -12.42 -2.82 -2.32
CA GLY A 248 -13.09 -2.18 -1.19
C GLY A 248 -13.71 -3.20 -0.25
N ARG A 249 -14.45 -4.19 -0.78
CA ARG A 249 -15.05 -5.27 -0.01
C ARG A 249 -14.00 -6.10 0.74
N SER A 250 -12.96 -6.52 0.04
CA SER A 250 -11.85 -7.28 0.64
C SER A 250 -11.13 -6.50 1.74
N LEU A 251 -10.94 -5.20 1.54
CA LEU A 251 -10.33 -4.31 2.53
C LEU A 251 -11.21 -4.21 3.80
N HIS A 252 -12.51 -4.00 3.64
CA HIS A 252 -13.43 -3.94 4.78
C HIS A 252 -13.49 -5.27 5.53
N LEU A 253 -13.63 -6.39 4.82
CA LEU A 253 -13.59 -7.73 5.42
C LEU A 253 -12.30 -7.98 6.20
N GLY A 254 -11.15 -7.65 5.62
CA GLY A 254 -9.86 -7.80 6.29
C GLY A 254 -9.75 -6.98 7.59
N ARG A 255 -10.32 -5.78 7.61
CA ARG A 255 -10.36 -4.91 8.79
C ARG A 255 -11.30 -5.43 9.86
N ILE A 256 -12.51 -5.82 9.47
CA ILE A 256 -13.51 -6.40 10.38
C ILE A 256 -12.92 -7.64 11.06
N ARG A 257 -12.39 -8.59 10.30
CA ARG A 257 -11.75 -9.81 10.83
C ARG A 257 -10.60 -9.53 11.77
N LYS A 258 -9.75 -8.57 11.42
CA LYS A 258 -8.63 -8.17 12.27
C LYS A 258 -9.10 -7.62 13.62
N GLU A 259 -10.16 -6.80 13.63
CA GLU A 259 -10.70 -6.24 14.85
C GLU A 259 -11.40 -7.32 15.70
N ILE A 260 -12.17 -8.22 15.10
CA ILE A 260 -12.77 -9.39 15.77
C ILE A 260 -11.68 -10.21 16.45
N LEU A 261 -10.61 -10.57 15.75
CA LEU A 261 -9.49 -11.32 16.32
C LEU A 261 -8.83 -10.58 17.48
N ARG A 262 -8.66 -9.26 17.38
CA ARG A 262 -8.10 -8.43 18.45
C ARG A 262 -8.98 -8.43 19.70
N LEU A 263 -10.29 -8.23 19.52
CA LEU A 263 -11.26 -8.21 20.63
C LEU A 263 -11.40 -9.59 21.27
N THR A 264 -11.45 -10.66 20.49
CA THR A 264 -11.49 -12.06 20.98
C THR A 264 -10.23 -12.39 21.81
N SER A 265 -9.04 -11.98 21.34
CA SER A 265 -7.80 -12.20 22.10
C SER A 265 -7.80 -11.42 23.41
N LEU A 266 -8.38 -10.21 23.43
CA LEU A 266 -8.50 -9.42 24.65
C LEU A 266 -9.52 -10.03 25.63
N ASP A 267 -10.69 -10.55 25.14
CA ASP A 267 -11.66 -11.24 25.99
C ASP A 267 -11.04 -12.45 26.67
N ARG A 268 -10.25 -13.25 25.95
CA ARG A 268 -9.51 -14.39 26.51
C ARG A 268 -8.57 -13.96 27.63
N ARG A 269 -7.75 -12.92 27.41
CA ARG A 269 -6.82 -12.40 28.44
C ARG A 269 -7.56 -11.92 29.67
N LEU A 270 -8.62 -11.15 29.50
CA LEU A 270 -9.46 -10.72 30.64
C LEU A 270 -10.10 -11.89 31.36
N GLY A 271 -10.41 -13.00 30.66
CA GLY A 271 -10.87 -14.24 31.28
C GLY A 271 -9.79 -14.91 32.14
N GLU A 272 -8.55 -14.95 31.67
CA GLU A 272 -7.40 -15.45 32.38
C GLU A 272 -7.12 -14.60 33.66
N ASP A 273 -7.15 -13.25 33.49
CA ASP A 273 -6.99 -12.32 34.62
C ASP A 273 -8.10 -12.47 35.67
N LEU A 274 -9.35 -12.71 35.22
CA LEU A 274 -10.48 -12.95 36.11
C LEU A 274 -10.31 -14.26 36.91
N ALA A 275 -9.89 -15.33 36.25
CA ALA A 275 -9.61 -16.61 36.89
C ALA A 275 -8.48 -16.49 37.93
N ALA A 276 -7.42 -15.75 37.59
CA ALA A 276 -6.32 -15.45 38.52
C ALA A 276 -6.80 -14.64 39.77
N ALA A 277 -7.64 -13.63 39.55
CA ALA A 277 -8.20 -12.79 40.60
C ALA A 277 -9.16 -13.58 41.52
N ALA A 278 -9.94 -14.51 40.96
CA ALA A 278 -10.82 -15.41 41.73
C ALA A 278 -10.03 -16.29 42.70
N GLY A 279 -8.78 -16.65 42.37
CA GLY A 279 -7.88 -17.37 43.26
C GLY A 279 -7.52 -16.61 44.55
N SER A 280 -7.79 -15.30 44.64
CA SER A 280 -7.53 -14.49 45.82
C SER A 280 -8.39 -14.87 47.05
N ASP A 281 -9.51 -15.58 46.84
CA ASP A 281 -10.33 -16.07 47.98
C ASP A 281 -9.58 -17.11 48.81
N ARG A 282 -8.63 -17.83 48.24
CA ARG A 282 -7.69 -18.69 48.94
C ARG A 282 -6.81 -17.89 49.93
N ASP A 283 -6.45 -16.65 49.60
CA ASP A 283 -5.69 -15.77 50.50
C ASP A 283 -6.54 -15.34 51.72
N ARG A 284 -7.87 -15.15 51.57
CA ARG A 284 -8.79 -14.91 52.67
C ARG A 284 -8.81 -16.09 53.64
N ARG A 285 -9.04 -17.31 53.13
CA ARG A 285 -9.09 -18.55 53.93
C ARG A 285 -7.78 -18.77 54.69
N ARG A 286 -6.63 -18.56 54.05
CA ARG A 286 -5.31 -18.64 54.67
C ARG A 286 -5.13 -17.59 55.76
N ALA A 287 -5.55 -16.36 55.56
CA ALA A 287 -5.47 -15.28 56.54
C ALA A 287 -6.36 -15.56 57.74
N GLU A 288 -7.58 -16.08 57.55
CA GLU A 288 -8.49 -16.50 58.63
C GLU A 288 -7.91 -17.64 59.43
N ALA A 289 -7.31 -18.67 58.78
CA ALA A 289 -6.64 -19.76 59.46
C ALA A 289 -5.43 -19.27 60.30
N LEU A 290 -4.62 -18.33 59.76
CA LEU A 290 -3.49 -17.74 60.48
C LEU A 290 -3.96 -17.00 61.75
N LEU A 291 -5.04 -16.21 61.68
CA LEU A 291 -5.58 -15.49 62.82
C LEU A 291 -6.18 -16.42 63.88
N ALA A 292 -6.93 -17.44 63.45
CA ALA A 292 -7.52 -18.44 64.33
C ALA A 292 -6.46 -19.31 65.03
N GLY A 293 -5.36 -19.60 64.38
CA GLY A 293 -4.31 -20.49 64.82
C GLY A 293 -3.14 -19.79 65.56
N MET A 294 -3.17 -18.46 65.76
CA MET A 294 -2.02 -17.69 66.30
C MET A 294 -1.43 -18.22 67.59
N THR A 295 -2.26 -18.79 68.50
CA THR A 295 -1.83 -19.30 69.78
C THR A 295 -1.29 -20.72 69.76
N HIS A 296 -1.55 -21.48 68.71
CA HIS A 296 -1.24 -22.91 68.62
C HIS A 296 -0.44 -23.31 67.40
N ALA A 297 -0.07 -22.34 66.59
CA ALA A 297 0.63 -22.57 65.32
C ALA A 297 2.05 -23.06 65.54
N LYS A 298 2.41 -24.17 64.90
CA LYS A 298 3.80 -24.63 64.81
C LYS A 298 4.37 -24.11 63.47
N VAL A 299 5.28 -23.15 63.59
CA VAL A 299 6.00 -22.63 62.43
C VAL A 299 7.17 -23.56 62.06
N THR A 300 7.24 -24.04 60.87
CA THR A 300 8.34 -24.87 60.35
C THR A 300 8.95 -24.18 59.15
N GLY A 301 10.06 -23.47 59.37
CA GLY A 301 10.71 -22.70 58.29
C GLY A 301 9.83 -21.55 57.76
N SER A 302 9.46 -21.62 56.48
CA SER A 302 8.61 -20.65 55.79
C SER A 302 7.16 -21.10 55.64
N GLU A 303 6.73 -22.10 56.42
CA GLU A 303 5.38 -22.66 56.33
C GLU A 303 4.77 -22.88 57.73
N VAL A 304 3.44 -22.81 57.76
CA VAL A 304 2.64 -23.11 58.96
C VAL A 304 1.50 -24.05 58.53
N THR A 305 1.25 -25.09 59.31
CA THR A 305 0.13 -26.03 59.10
C THR A 305 -0.94 -25.78 60.15
N LEU A 306 -2.15 -25.46 59.70
CA LEU A 306 -3.29 -25.09 60.53
C LEU A 306 -4.58 -25.75 60.02
N PRO A 307 -5.61 -25.92 60.90
CA PRO A 307 -6.92 -26.36 60.43
C PRO A 307 -7.50 -25.40 59.37
N ASP A 308 -8.11 -25.97 58.33
CA ASP A 308 -8.82 -25.17 57.31
C ASP A 308 -10.15 -24.69 57.91
N PRO A 309 -10.40 -23.36 58.05
CA PRO A 309 -11.61 -22.83 58.68
C PRO A 309 -12.91 -23.14 57.91
N GLU A 310 -12.83 -23.54 56.66
CA GLU A 310 -14.00 -23.93 55.86
C GLU A 310 -14.17 -25.45 55.73
N SER A 311 -13.28 -26.24 56.34
CA SER A 311 -13.36 -27.70 56.32
C SER A 311 -14.20 -28.20 57.48
N ALA A 312 -15.27 -28.94 57.18
CA ALA A 312 -16.13 -29.57 58.18
C ALA A 312 -15.49 -30.82 58.82
N ASP A 313 -14.47 -31.41 58.22
CA ASP A 313 -13.78 -32.63 58.68
C ASP A 313 -12.48 -32.34 59.41
N GLY A 314 -12.15 -31.07 59.64
CA GLY A 314 -10.93 -30.66 60.33
C GLY A 314 -9.64 -30.85 59.54
N SER A 315 -9.73 -30.93 58.21
CA SER A 315 -8.55 -31.06 57.36
C SER A 315 -7.56 -29.93 57.59
N LEU A 316 -6.26 -30.22 57.44
CA LEU A 316 -5.18 -29.26 57.66
C LEU A 316 -4.78 -28.61 56.34
N MET A 317 -4.49 -27.30 56.42
CA MET A 317 -3.90 -26.56 55.28
C MET A 317 -2.49 -26.07 55.65
N THR A 318 -1.58 -26.18 54.70
CA THR A 318 -0.23 -25.62 54.80
C THR A 318 -0.22 -24.23 54.17
N ILE A 319 0.22 -23.23 54.91
CA ILE A 319 0.21 -21.83 54.57
C ILE A 319 1.65 -21.33 54.47
N PRO A 320 2.10 -20.85 53.30
CA PRO A 320 3.39 -20.20 53.19
C PRO A 320 3.38 -18.84 53.87
N ILE A 321 4.40 -18.58 54.69
CA ILE A 321 4.61 -17.32 55.43
C ILE A 321 5.98 -16.74 55.16
N GLU A 322 6.13 -15.43 55.30
CA GLU A 322 7.44 -14.76 55.25
C GLU A 322 8.15 -14.95 56.58
N PRO A 323 9.33 -15.58 56.60
CA PRO A 323 10.14 -15.70 57.78
C PRO A 323 10.56 -14.33 58.30
N GLY A 324 10.33 -14.06 59.60
CA GLY A 324 10.66 -12.78 60.24
C GLY A 324 9.50 -11.80 60.40
N GLU A 325 8.36 -12.06 59.79
CA GLU A 325 7.10 -11.35 60.05
C GLU A 325 6.25 -12.13 61.04
N SER A 326 5.45 -11.42 61.83
CA SER A 326 4.46 -12.08 62.71
C SER A 326 3.38 -12.79 61.91
N LEU A 327 2.69 -13.79 62.47
CA LEU A 327 1.56 -14.43 61.81
C LEU A 327 0.42 -13.43 61.52
N ALA A 328 0.28 -12.41 62.38
CA ALA A 328 -0.68 -11.32 62.19
C ALA A 328 -0.33 -10.45 60.96
N ASP A 329 0.95 -10.13 60.75
CA ASP A 329 1.40 -9.35 59.59
C ASP A 329 1.25 -10.14 58.32
N ASN A 330 1.58 -11.44 58.33
CA ASN A 330 1.33 -12.34 57.21
C ASN A 330 -0.17 -12.43 56.87
N ALA A 331 -1.05 -12.56 57.86
CA ALA A 331 -2.50 -12.54 57.67
C ALA A 331 -2.99 -11.20 57.09
N ALA A 332 -2.50 -10.07 57.63
CA ALA A 332 -2.83 -8.74 57.12
C ALA A 332 -2.44 -8.56 55.63
N ARG A 333 -1.26 -9.06 55.25
CA ARG A 333 -0.79 -9.05 53.88
C ARG A 333 -1.69 -9.91 52.94
N MET A 334 -2.12 -11.09 53.40
CA MET A 334 -3.04 -11.96 52.67
C MET A 334 -4.42 -11.32 52.52
N PHE A 335 -4.97 -10.68 53.56
CA PHE A 335 -6.21 -9.91 53.45
C PHE A 335 -6.09 -8.73 52.49
N ALA A 336 -4.95 -8.04 52.47
CA ALA A 336 -4.71 -6.95 51.53
C ALA A 336 -4.75 -7.46 50.06
N ARG A 337 -4.11 -8.63 49.80
CA ARG A 337 -4.18 -9.29 48.48
C ARG A 337 -5.60 -9.70 48.11
N TRP A 338 -6.34 -10.30 49.02
CA TRP A 338 -7.75 -10.65 48.81
C TRP A 338 -8.60 -9.42 48.47
N LYS A 339 -8.53 -8.33 49.26
CA LYS A 339 -9.27 -7.10 49.03
C LYS A 339 -8.93 -6.50 47.65
N LYS A 340 -7.65 -6.52 47.25
CA LYS A 340 -7.21 -6.09 45.92
C LYS A 340 -7.80 -6.98 44.80
N GLY A 341 -7.76 -8.31 44.97
CA GLY A 341 -8.35 -9.29 44.07
C GLY A 341 -9.84 -9.05 43.87
N LYS A 342 -10.61 -8.89 44.94
CA LYS A 342 -12.06 -8.64 44.90
C LYS A 342 -12.43 -7.36 44.12
N ARG A 343 -11.66 -6.27 44.32
CA ARG A 343 -11.84 -5.03 43.51
C ARG A 343 -11.51 -5.24 42.07
N SER A 344 -10.46 -6.02 41.77
CA SER A 344 -10.06 -6.33 40.40
C SER A 344 -11.11 -7.14 39.67
N ILE A 345 -11.77 -8.11 40.29
CA ILE A 345 -12.83 -8.93 39.71
C ILE A 345 -13.93 -8.05 39.14
N VAL A 346 -14.51 -7.14 39.95
CA VAL A 346 -15.60 -6.24 39.51
C VAL A 346 -15.16 -5.38 38.31
N ALA A 347 -13.93 -4.84 38.37
CA ALA A 347 -13.40 -4.01 37.29
C ALA A 347 -13.18 -4.81 35.98
N ILE A 348 -12.66 -6.04 36.10
CA ILE A 348 -12.43 -6.94 34.95
C ILE A 348 -13.77 -7.36 34.33
N GLU A 349 -14.76 -7.76 35.15
CA GLU A 349 -16.09 -8.15 34.66
C GLU A 349 -16.79 -7.03 33.91
N THR A 350 -16.78 -5.81 34.48
CA THR A 350 -17.35 -4.63 33.81
C THR A 350 -16.68 -4.37 32.48
N ARG A 351 -15.34 -4.41 32.44
CA ARG A 351 -14.57 -4.21 31.20
C ARG A 351 -14.83 -5.31 30.19
N ARG A 352 -14.96 -6.56 30.65
CA ARG A 352 -15.22 -7.72 29.80
C ARG A 352 -16.62 -7.69 29.21
N ALA A 353 -17.63 -7.26 29.97
CA ALA A 353 -19.00 -7.08 29.47
C ALA A 353 -19.04 -6.01 28.36
N ALA A 354 -18.43 -4.85 28.57
CA ALA A 354 -18.34 -3.81 27.55
C ALA A 354 -17.58 -4.29 26.30
N LEU A 355 -16.51 -5.08 26.48
CA LEU A 355 -15.75 -5.66 25.37
C LEU A 355 -16.61 -6.64 24.56
N ARG A 356 -17.38 -7.51 25.21
CA ARG A 356 -18.26 -8.49 24.56
C ARG A 356 -19.37 -7.83 23.77
N ASN A 357 -19.97 -6.78 24.31
CA ASN A 357 -20.95 -5.99 23.56
C ASN A 357 -20.34 -5.43 22.28
N ARG A 358 -19.15 -4.84 22.38
CA ARG A 358 -18.43 -4.34 21.21
C ARG A 358 -18.08 -5.47 20.22
N LEU A 359 -17.63 -6.63 20.70
CA LEU A 359 -17.33 -7.78 19.84
C LEU A 359 -18.59 -8.26 19.10
N ALA A 360 -19.76 -8.29 19.75
CA ALA A 360 -21.02 -8.65 19.11
C ALA A 360 -21.38 -7.72 17.95
N GLU A 361 -21.20 -6.39 18.11
CA GLU A 361 -21.41 -5.42 17.05
C GLU A 361 -20.50 -5.69 15.82
N TRP A 362 -19.23 -6.01 16.05
CA TRP A 362 -18.29 -6.35 14.99
C TRP A 362 -18.63 -7.66 14.27
N LEU A 363 -19.10 -8.68 15.01
CA LEU A 363 -19.52 -9.96 14.44
C LEU A 363 -20.71 -9.82 13.50
N LEU A 364 -21.59 -8.83 13.69
CA LEU A 364 -22.70 -8.53 12.79
C LEU A 364 -22.26 -7.89 11.47
N LEU A 365 -21.09 -7.24 11.44
CA LEU A 365 -20.59 -6.59 10.22
C LEU A 365 -19.97 -7.58 9.23
N GLU A 366 -19.39 -8.69 9.69
CA GLU A 366 -18.72 -9.65 8.79
C GLU A 366 -19.65 -10.27 7.74
N PRO A 367 -20.82 -10.83 8.10
CA PRO A 367 -21.77 -11.36 7.11
C PRO A 367 -22.31 -10.25 6.18
N ARG A 368 -22.56 -9.05 6.70
CA ARG A 368 -22.99 -7.91 5.88
C ARG A 368 -21.94 -7.50 4.86
N ALA A 369 -20.65 -7.46 5.25
CA ALA A 369 -19.55 -7.17 4.35
C ALA A 369 -19.37 -8.28 3.30
N SER A 370 -19.61 -9.53 3.66
CA SER A 370 -19.55 -10.67 2.73
C SER A 370 -20.71 -10.63 1.72
N ALA A 371 -21.89 -10.24 2.17
CA ALA A 371 -23.11 -10.14 1.35
C ALA A 371 -23.22 -8.83 0.56
N ALA A 372 -22.32 -7.86 0.77
CA ALA A 372 -22.34 -6.59 0.06
C ALA A 372 -22.27 -6.81 -1.46
N THR A 373 -23.17 -6.17 -2.19
CA THR A 373 -23.30 -6.27 -3.65
C THR A 373 -23.14 -4.94 -4.38
N SER A 374 -23.10 -3.83 -3.65
CA SER A 374 -23.03 -2.48 -4.23
C SER A 374 -22.00 -1.57 -3.53
N ILE A 375 -21.61 -0.50 -4.21
CA ILE A 375 -20.76 0.55 -3.62
C ILE A 375 -21.53 1.25 -2.46
N ALA A 376 -22.85 1.33 -2.54
CA ALA A 376 -23.68 1.88 -1.47
C ALA A 376 -23.57 1.03 -0.19
N ASP A 377 -23.60 -0.30 -0.32
CA ASP A 377 -23.39 -1.22 0.82
C ASP A 377 -22.03 -1.01 1.47
N LEU A 378 -20.98 -0.88 0.65
CA LEU A 378 -19.62 -0.63 1.17
C LEU A 378 -19.51 0.72 1.87
N ARG A 379 -20.24 1.74 1.40
CA ARG A 379 -20.29 3.06 2.05
C ARG A 379 -20.98 2.98 3.40
N SER A 380 -22.15 2.31 3.45
CA SER A 380 -22.90 2.08 4.70
C SER A 380 -22.07 1.29 5.73
N LEU A 381 -21.41 0.21 5.30
CA LEU A 381 -20.49 -0.55 6.14
C LEU A 381 -19.35 0.31 6.70
N ARG A 382 -18.80 1.16 5.87
CA ARG A 382 -17.74 2.08 6.27
C ARG A 382 -18.22 3.06 7.34
N GLU A 383 -19.38 3.69 7.14
CA GLU A 383 -19.99 4.62 8.10
C GLU A 383 -20.23 3.94 9.45
N GLU A 384 -20.65 2.68 9.44
CA GLU A 384 -20.87 1.90 10.65
C GLU A 384 -19.54 1.52 11.35
N MET A 385 -18.53 1.13 10.59
CA MET A 385 -17.18 0.90 11.12
C MET A 385 -16.59 2.20 11.72
N GLU A 386 -16.87 3.37 11.11
CA GLU A 386 -16.49 4.68 11.63
C GLU A 386 -17.18 4.98 12.96
N ARG A 387 -18.46 4.70 13.08
CA ARG A 387 -19.24 4.85 14.32
C ARG A 387 -18.69 3.96 15.45
N LEU A 388 -18.27 2.74 15.13
CA LEU A 388 -17.64 1.81 16.07
C LEU A 388 -16.19 2.16 16.43
N GLY A 389 -15.67 3.27 15.90
CA GLY A 389 -14.37 3.84 16.28
C GLY A 389 -13.16 3.26 15.55
N LEU A 390 -13.36 2.53 14.42
CA LEU A 390 -12.23 1.98 13.68
C LEU A 390 -11.49 3.00 12.81
N VAL A 391 -12.07 4.15 12.52
CA VAL A 391 -11.62 5.08 11.47
C VAL A 391 -10.92 6.33 11.98
N HIS A 392 -10.78 6.51 13.27
CA HIS A 392 -9.87 7.57 13.73
C HIS A 392 -8.40 7.31 13.32
N ALA A 393 -8.05 6.06 12.95
CA ALA A 393 -6.75 5.72 12.37
C ALA A 393 -6.63 6.05 10.86
N GLU A 394 -7.74 6.25 10.13
CA GLU A 394 -7.70 6.43 8.66
C GLU A 394 -7.62 7.87 8.19
N ARG A 395 -7.98 8.85 8.99
CA ARG A 395 -7.61 10.24 8.67
C ARG A 395 -6.09 10.44 8.64
N ALA A 396 -5.34 9.54 9.31
CA ALA A 396 -3.88 9.48 9.23
C ALA A 396 -3.35 8.55 8.13
N THR A 397 -4.17 7.64 7.55
CA THR A 397 -3.72 6.63 6.57
C THR A 397 -4.41 6.68 5.21
N ARG A 398 -5.35 7.62 4.98
CA ARG A 398 -5.90 7.88 3.64
C ARG A 398 -4.94 8.69 2.78
N ARG A 399 -3.76 8.14 2.62
CA ARG A 399 -3.00 8.28 1.39
C ARG A 399 -2.81 6.87 0.86
N ALA A 400 -3.47 6.60 -0.28
CA ALA A 400 -3.15 5.48 -1.13
C ALA A 400 -1.63 5.33 -1.23
N PRO A 401 -1.09 4.11 -1.49
CA PRO A 401 0.27 4.00 -1.97
C PRO A 401 0.34 4.47 -3.43
N ALA A 402 -0.10 5.69 -3.70
CA ALA A 402 0.48 6.47 -4.77
C ALA A 402 1.92 6.71 -4.33
N ALA A 403 2.87 6.44 -5.21
CA ALA A 403 4.22 6.91 -5.03
C ALA A 403 4.12 8.39 -4.64
N MET A 404 4.26 8.68 -3.33
CA MET A 404 4.25 10.05 -2.87
C MET A 404 5.37 10.77 -3.61
N PRO A 405 5.11 11.99 -4.12
CA PRO A 405 6.19 12.84 -4.55
C PRO A 405 7.23 12.83 -3.44
N ARG A 406 8.50 12.73 -3.79
CA ARG A 406 9.63 12.73 -2.84
C ARG A 406 9.65 13.96 -1.91
N ASP A 407 8.69 14.87 -2.07
CA ASP A 407 8.56 16.16 -1.38
C ASP A 407 7.29 16.30 -0.53
N ALA A 408 6.57 15.22 -0.22
CA ALA A 408 5.46 15.33 0.74
C ALA A 408 5.99 15.69 2.14
N PRO A 409 5.36 16.65 2.86
CA PRO A 409 5.81 17.09 4.17
C PRO A 409 5.62 15.96 5.19
N THR A 410 6.61 15.09 5.29
CA THR A 410 6.82 14.32 6.51
C THR A 410 7.13 15.34 7.60
N ARG A 411 6.58 15.17 8.81
CA ARG A 411 6.92 16.01 9.97
C ARG A 411 8.37 15.80 10.44
N VAL A 412 9.32 15.65 9.49
CA VAL A 412 10.74 15.54 9.78
C VAL A 412 11.35 16.93 9.93
N ARG A 413 12.31 17.07 10.81
CA ARG A 413 13.10 18.29 10.88
C ARG A 413 14.02 18.36 9.68
N ARG A 414 14.14 19.54 9.10
CA ARG A 414 15.01 19.79 7.94
C ARG A 414 16.11 20.76 8.34
N HIS A 415 17.34 20.40 8.02
CA HIS A 415 18.52 21.24 8.14
C HIS A 415 19.24 21.27 6.80
N THR A 416 20.05 22.30 6.59
CA THR A 416 20.91 22.40 5.40
C THR A 416 22.35 22.59 5.88
N THR A 417 23.29 21.83 5.31
CA THR A 417 24.73 22.02 5.60
C THR A 417 25.27 23.21 4.84
N ALA A 418 26.44 23.72 5.25
CA ALA A 418 27.10 24.82 4.55
C ALA A 418 27.39 24.51 3.07
N ASP A 419 27.57 23.24 2.73
CA ASP A 419 27.79 22.77 1.35
C ASP A 419 26.45 22.54 0.58
N GLY A 420 25.30 22.97 1.13
CA GLY A 420 23.99 22.91 0.50
C GLY A 420 23.28 21.54 0.56
N PHE A 421 23.83 20.55 1.29
CA PHE A 421 23.15 19.26 1.43
C PHE A 421 21.96 19.34 2.39
N VAL A 422 20.84 18.78 1.96
CA VAL A 422 19.63 18.68 2.79
C VAL A 422 19.75 17.50 3.75
N VAL A 423 19.59 17.78 5.04
CA VAL A 423 19.62 16.80 6.14
C VAL A 423 18.22 16.70 6.73
N LEU A 424 17.67 15.50 6.74
CA LEU A 424 16.33 15.19 7.28
C LEU A 424 16.49 14.38 8.57
N VAL A 425 15.72 14.74 9.61
CA VAL A 425 15.79 14.12 10.95
C VAL A 425 14.41 13.64 11.37
N GLY A 426 14.28 12.36 11.68
CA GLY A 426 13.05 11.78 12.22
C GLY A 426 12.84 12.18 13.70
N ARG A 427 11.58 12.26 14.13
CA ARG A 427 11.19 12.73 15.48
C ARG A 427 10.73 11.63 16.40
N SER A 428 10.36 10.47 15.83
CA SER A 428 9.81 9.32 16.56
C SER A 428 10.16 8.02 15.85
N GLY A 429 10.01 6.87 16.50
CA GLY A 429 10.26 5.56 15.91
C GLY A 429 9.54 5.33 14.57
N PRO A 430 8.21 5.58 14.48
CA PRO A 430 7.49 5.48 13.20
C PRO A 430 7.96 6.45 12.13
N GLU A 431 8.35 7.67 12.50
CA GLU A 431 8.91 8.66 11.57
C GLU A 431 10.32 8.28 11.11
N ASN A 432 11.16 7.71 11.98
CA ASN A 432 12.46 7.16 11.65
C ASN A 432 12.33 6.04 10.59
N ASP A 433 11.34 5.16 10.73
CA ASP A 433 11.04 4.14 9.73
C ASP A 433 10.58 4.75 8.41
N THR A 434 9.68 5.71 8.47
CA THR A 434 9.17 6.41 7.28
C THR A 434 10.31 7.15 6.56
N LEU A 435 11.13 7.88 7.29
CA LEU A 435 12.28 8.60 6.76
C LEU A 435 13.26 7.63 6.08
N THR A 436 13.61 6.53 6.75
CA THR A 436 14.61 5.58 6.26
C THR A 436 14.11 4.75 5.09
N PHE A 437 12.85 4.23 5.15
CA PHE A 437 12.40 3.21 4.20
C PHE A 437 11.46 3.72 3.12
N ARG A 438 10.87 4.92 3.29
CA ARG A 438 9.95 5.51 2.31
C ARG A 438 10.46 6.80 1.67
N VAL A 439 11.14 7.65 2.44
CA VAL A 439 11.63 8.96 1.97
C VAL A 439 13.03 8.86 1.40
N ALA A 440 13.94 8.17 2.10
CA ALA A 440 15.33 8.08 1.68
C ALA A 440 15.52 7.22 0.43
N SER A 441 16.28 7.74 -0.52
CA SER A 441 16.76 7.00 -1.69
C SER A 441 17.82 5.97 -1.28
N PRO A 442 18.00 4.86 -2.02
CA PRO A 442 19.07 3.88 -1.73
C PRO A 442 20.48 4.47 -1.66
N TRP A 443 20.71 5.59 -2.33
CA TRP A 443 22.00 6.28 -2.40
C TRP A 443 22.16 7.41 -1.38
N ASP A 444 21.08 7.82 -0.68
CA ASP A 444 21.15 8.80 0.40
C ASP A 444 21.97 8.22 1.56
N PHE A 445 22.68 9.08 2.30
CA PHE A 445 23.40 8.65 3.48
C PHE A 445 22.45 8.62 4.69
N TRP A 446 22.63 7.61 5.53
CA TRP A 446 21.90 7.40 6.76
C TRP A 446 22.86 7.43 7.94
N MET A 447 22.45 8.06 9.04
CA MET A 447 23.24 8.20 10.26
C MET A 447 22.42 7.96 11.51
N HIS A 448 23.09 7.48 12.57
CA HIS A 448 22.51 7.29 13.90
C HIS A 448 23.62 7.28 14.96
N ALA A 449 23.36 7.85 16.16
CA ALA A 449 24.29 7.78 17.29
C ALA A 449 24.44 6.33 17.79
N ALA A 450 25.68 5.90 17.98
CA ALA A 450 25.99 4.54 18.40
C ALA A 450 25.59 4.30 19.87
N GLY A 451 25.06 3.11 20.18
CA GLY A 451 24.81 2.66 21.54
C GLY A 451 23.73 3.41 22.32
N THR A 452 23.05 4.39 21.74
CA THR A 452 22.06 5.21 22.43
C THR A 452 20.80 5.39 21.57
N PRO A 453 19.60 5.50 22.17
CA PRO A 453 18.40 5.88 21.43
C PRO A 453 18.57 7.24 20.76
N GLY A 454 18.12 7.36 19.50
CA GLY A 454 18.28 8.60 18.74
C GLY A 454 17.44 8.67 17.49
N ALA A 455 17.52 9.81 16.81
CA ALA A 455 16.88 10.03 15.54
C ALA A 455 17.63 9.35 14.38
N HIS A 456 16.90 8.85 13.39
CA HIS A 456 17.49 8.57 12.10
C HIS A 456 17.70 9.89 11.37
N VAL A 457 18.91 10.06 10.86
CA VAL A 457 19.30 11.24 10.08
C VAL A 457 19.61 10.79 8.66
N VAL A 458 19.00 11.44 7.68
CA VAL A 458 19.18 11.13 6.26
C VAL A 458 19.70 12.37 5.53
N ILE A 459 20.83 12.23 4.85
CA ILE A 459 21.41 13.25 3.99
C ILE A 459 21.04 12.91 2.54
N ARG A 460 20.36 13.85 1.87
CA ARG A 460 19.95 13.67 0.47
C ARG A 460 21.18 13.70 -0.42
N ASN A 461 21.28 12.69 -1.30
CA ASN A 461 22.41 12.51 -2.20
C ASN A 461 21.95 12.33 -3.66
N PRO A 462 21.35 13.37 -4.29
CA PRO A 462 20.85 13.27 -5.66
C PRO A 462 21.94 13.01 -6.69
N GLN A 463 23.16 13.45 -6.39
CA GLN A 463 24.35 13.26 -7.25
C GLN A 463 24.95 11.85 -7.13
N ARG A 464 24.43 11.00 -6.23
CA ARG A 464 24.93 9.63 -5.98
C ARG A 464 26.41 9.55 -5.63
N LEU A 465 26.91 10.52 -4.89
CA LEU A 465 28.30 10.53 -4.41
C LEU A 465 28.59 9.25 -3.63
N LYS A 466 29.77 8.69 -3.80
CA LYS A 466 30.25 7.51 -3.04
C LYS A 466 30.62 7.86 -1.60
N THR A 467 31.10 9.09 -1.39
CA THR A 467 31.48 9.66 -0.08
C THR A 467 30.92 11.06 0.04
N LEU A 468 30.53 11.47 1.25
CA LEU A 468 30.17 12.87 1.53
C LEU A 468 31.44 13.73 1.68
N PRO A 469 31.37 15.03 1.36
CA PRO A 469 32.39 16.00 1.76
C PRO A 469 32.56 15.98 3.29
N ASP A 470 33.81 16.10 3.78
CA ASP A 470 34.13 15.99 5.22
C ASP A 470 33.36 17.00 6.08
N LYS A 471 33.16 18.22 5.58
CA LYS A 471 32.37 19.26 6.27
C LYS A 471 30.91 18.84 6.41
N THR A 472 30.30 18.33 5.35
CA THR A 472 28.92 17.81 5.35
C THR A 472 28.79 16.58 6.25
N LEU A 473 29.74 15.64 6.19
CA LEU A 473 29.78 14.45 7.02
C LEU A 473 29.80 14.82 8.51
N THR A 474 30.72 15.70 8.91
CA THR A 474 30.87 16.16 10.29
C THR A 474 29.63 16.92 10.79
N ALA A 475 29.08 17.83 9.98
CA ALA A 475 27.89 18.60 10.33
C ALA A 475 26.66 17.71 10.52
N ALA A 476 26.41 16.76 9.61
CA ALA A 476 25.30 15.85 9.69
C ALA A 476 25.43 14.85 10.86
N ALA A 477 26.65 14.39 11.15
CA ALA A 477 26.93 13.57 12.32
C ALA A 477 26.68 14.33 13.64
N ALA A 478 27.09 15.61 13.71
CA ALA A 478 26.82 16.46 14.88
C ALA A 478 25.32 16.66 15.11
N ILE A 479 24.52 16.79 14.04
CA ILE A 479 23.05 16.80 14.11
C ILE A 479 22.52 15.47 14.64
N ALA A 480 23.04 14.32 14.19
CA ALA A 480 22.61 13.01 14.67
C ALA A 480 22.92 12.81 16.16
N ALA A 481 24.10 13.26 16.60
CA ALA A 481 24.48 13.27 18.01
C ALA A 481 23.56 14.18 18.85
N TRP A 482 23.22 15.36 18.36
CA TRP A 482 22.31 16.30 19.04
C TRP A 482 20.90 15.73 19.26
N TYR A 483 20.36 14.98 18.27
CA TYR A 483 19.05 14.34 18.37
C TYR A 483 19.11 12.91 18.92
N SER A 484 20.05 12.64 19.84
CA SER A 484 20.19 11.36 20.54
C SER A 484 20.13 11.52 22.06
N GLY A 485 20.09 10.41 22.77
CA GLY A 485 20.20 10.38 24.22
C GLY A 485 21.57 10.85 24.77
N ALA A 486 22.58 10.97 23.89
CA ALA A 486 23.94 11.42 24.24
C ALA A 486 24.19 12.90 23.86
N LYS A 487 23.15 13.72 23.73
CA LYS A 487 23.26 15.13 23.31
C LYS A 487 24.14 16.02 24.20
N ASP A 488 24.27 15.65 25.48
CA ASP A 488 25.02 16.40 26.50
C ASP A 488 26.45 15.85 26.68
N ASP A 489 26.85 14.80 25.93
CA ASP A 489 28.16 14.21 25.97
C ASP A 489 29.18 15.08 25.17
N GLY A 490 30.42 15.12 25.63
CA GLY A 490 31.44 15.91 24.94
C GLY A 490 31.82 15.38 23.56
N LYS A 491 31.75 14.06 23.35
CA LYS A 491 31.94 13.37 22.06
C LYS A 491 31.05 12.17 21.95
N VAL A 492 30.39 12.03 20.80
CA VAL A 492 29.45 10.94 20.48
C VAL A 492 29.93 10.24 19.21
N GLU A 493 29.95 8.92 19.27
CA GLU A 493 30.16 8.10 18.08
C GLU A 493 28.88 8.03 17.25
N VAL A 494 28.98 8.32 15.95
CA VAL A 494 27.88 8.27 15.01
C VAL A 494 28.21 7.30 13.89
N HIS A 495 27.35 6.30 13.74
CA HIS A 495 27.41 5.37 12.62
C HIS A 495 26.80 6.00 11.37
N TYR A 496 27.47 5.84 10.22
CA TYR A 496 26.95 6.31 8.94
C TYR A 496 27.17 5.31 7.80
N THR A 497 26.22 5.27 6.88
CA THR A 497 26.24 4.38 5.73
C THR A 497 25.31 4.89 4.63
N GLN A 498 25.36 4.29 3.45
CA GLN A 498 24.30 4.51 2.46
C GLN A 498 23.03 3.75 2.86
N ARG A 499 21.86 4.35 2.67
CA ARG A 499 20.56 3.78 3.07
C ARG A 499 20.36 2.34 2.57
N LYS A 500 20.87 1.96 1.40
CA LYS A 500 20.78 0.59 0.87
C LYS A 500 21.35 -0.49 1.80
N HIS A 501 22.18 -0.14 2.77
CA HIS A 501 22.77 -1.05 3.76
C HIS A 501 21.99 -1.09 5.08
N VAL A 502 20.89 -0.34 5.19
CA VAL A 502 20.00 -0.30 6.36
C VAL A 502 18.78 -1.17 6.08
N HIS A 503 18.51 -2.13 6.95
CA HIS A 503 17.47 -3.13 6.79
C HIS A 503 16.57 -3.19 8.02
N LYS A 504 15.31 -3.62 7.83
CA LYS A 504 14.38 -3.91 8.92
C LYS A 504 13.91 -5.36 8.79
N ARG A 505 14.02 -6.14 9.86
CA ARG A 505 13.47 -7.49 9.90
C ARG A 505 11.98 -7.42 10.28
N ARG A 506 11.20 -8.40 9.83
CA ARG A 506 9.79 -8.52 10.19
C ARG A 506 9.66 -8.69 11.71
N GLY A 507 8.77 -7.90 12.33
CA GLY A 507 8.56 -7.93 13.79
C GLY A 507 9.43 -6.97 14.61
N MET A 508 10.40 -6.27 14.03
CA MET A 508 11.18 -5.28 14.79
C MET A 508 10.33 -4.06 15.14
N PRO A 509 10.48 -3.51 16.37
CA PRO A 509 9.84 -2.27 16.80
C PRO A 509 10.09 -1.09 15.87
N ALA A 510 9.20 -0.09 15.93
CA ALA A 510 9.37 1.12 15.14
C ALA A 510 10.66 1.86 15.52
N GLY A 511 11.44 2.30 14.53
CA GLY A 511 12.72 2.97 14.70
C GLY A 511 13.93 2.04 14.90
N GLN A 512 13.73 0.72 15.04
CA GLN A 512 14.85 -0.22 15.11
C GLN A 512 15.21 -0.74 13.72
N VAL A 513 16.52 -0.81 13.44
CA VAL A 513 17.08 -1.25 12.16
C VAL A 513 18.31 -2.12 12.35
N VAL A 514 18.65 -2.89 11.33
CA VAL A 514 19.89 -3.65 11.22
C VAL A 514 20.75 -2.99 10.16
N VAL A 515 21.96 -2.60 10.50
CA VAL A 515 22.92 -2.00 9.59
C VAL A 515 24.02 -3.02 9.29
N ARG A 516 24.22 -3.37 8.02
CA ARG A 516 25.18 -4.41 7.63
C ARG A 516 26.59 -3.90 7.31
N ARG A 517 26.70 -2.66 6.83
CA ARG A 517 27.96 -2.02 6.46
C ARG A 517 27.88 -0.56 6.89
N PHE A 518 28.71 -0.14 7.79
CA PHE A 518 28.76 1.24 8.28
C PHE A 518 30.21 1.65 8.56
N ARG A 519 30.41 2.95 8.67
CA ARG A 519 31.59 3.59 9.21
C ARG A 519 31.17 4.41 10.41
N SER A 520 32.11 4.78 11.25
CA SER A 520 31.93 5.61 12.43
C SER A 520 32.69 6.92 12.33
N ILE A 521 32.13 7.95 12.95
CA ILE A 521 32.82 9.25 13.15
C ILE A 521 32.49 9.72 14.57
N GLN A 522 33.49 10.31 15.24
CA GLN A 522 33.34 10.93 16.56
C GLN A 522 33.13 12.43 16.42
N VAL A 523 32.02 12.95 16.98
CA VAL A 523 31.66 14.38 16.86
C VAL A 523 31.12 14.92 18.18
N ALA A 524 31.26 16.23 18.42
CA ALA A 524 30.50 16.91 19.46
C ALA A 524 29.09 17.19 19.00
N PRO A 525 28.03 16.93 19.85
CA PRO A 525 26.66 17.26 19.51
C PRO A 525 26.47 18.76 19.25
N ARG A 526 25.99 19.12 18.05
CA ARG A 526 25.78 20.51 17.67
C ARG A 526 24.75 20.65 16.57
N LEU A 527 23.89 21.69 16.66
CA LEU A 527 23.04 22.09 15.55
C LEU A 527 23.75 23.09 14.65
N PRO A 528 23.51 23.08 13.33
CA PRO A 528 23.99 24.15 12.46
C PRO A 528 23.35 25.48 12.92
N GLN A 529 24.11 26.53 12.94
CA GLN A 529 23.57 27.88 13.14
C GLN A 529 22.57 28.16 11.99
N PRO A 530 21.38 28.78 12.26
CA PRO A 530 20.54 29.22 11.19
C PRO A 530 21.36 30.14 10.28
N ALA A 531 21.28 29.92 8.96
CA ALA A 531 21.79 30.87 8.00
C ALA A 531 21.12 32.22 8.30
N ILE A 532 21.88 33.24 8.60
CA ILE A 532 21.37 34.60 8.65
C ILE A 532 21.01 34.92 7.21
N GLU A 533 19.72 34.88 6.89
CA GLU A 533 19.20 35.50 5.69
C GLU A 533 19.37 37.01 5.93
N ASP A 534 20.33 37.59 5.28
CA ASP A 534 20.43 39.06 5.15
C ASP A 534 19.15 39.53 4.46
N LEU A 535 18.48 40.49 5.10
CA LEU A 535 17.28 41.23 4.75
C LEU A 535 17.28 41.76 3.30
#